data_af11605a48c88950e4bc5ff241357202
#
_entry.id   af11605a48c88950e4bc5ff241357202
#
_cell.length_a   1.000
_cell.length_b   1.000
_cell.length_c   1.000
_cell.angle_alpha   90.00
_cell.angle_beta   90.00
_cell.angle_gamma   90.00
#
_symmetry.space_group_name_H-M   'P 1'
#
loop_
_entity.id
_entity.type
_entity.pdbx_description
1 polymer ?
#
loop_
_entity_poly.entity_id
_entity_poly.type
_entity_poly.pdbx_seq_one_letter_code
_entity_poly.pdbx_strand_id
1 'polypeptide(L)'
;KDPAKRQQYDNPQPRADFNMNSQNMNDIFSQFFGGGMQQRMRRNRDVTINVRVSLQDVMTGKDVVGKYRLNSGREEVANIKIPAGVEDNLVMQYRGLGDDIIPNAQRGNLNVKVTVEKHPTFVRDRSHLRTKCSINVLELILGTEIIINNLLGEQVKVKIPAGTNPGTIMSIAGHGLPDMNTRRVGNLYLEIKGVTPKIDDWDLIEKVKEIKDGTSISTRR
;
A
#
# COMPACT_ATOMS: atom_id res chain seq x y z
N LYS A 1 -28.78 24.34 46.71
CA LYS A 1 -28.93 23.50 47.95
C LYS A 1 -30.43 23.33 48.17
N ASP A 2 -30.97 22.28 47.59
CA ASP A 2 -32.41 22.01 47.59
C ASP A 2 -32.71 20.91 48.63
N PRO A 3 -33.45 21.24 49.72
CA PRO A 3 -33.72 20.28 50.78
C PRO A 3 -34.61 19.11 50.36
N ALA A 4 -35.33 19.24 49.26
CA ALA A 4 -36.25 18.19 48.78
C ALA A 4 -35.52 16.96 48.23
N LYS A 5 -34.27 17.09 47.78
CA LYS A 5 -33.46 15.96 47.28
C LYS A 5 -32.78 15.13 48.37
N ARG A 6 -32.72 15.62 49.62
CA ARG A 6 -32.15 14.84 50.74
C ARG A 6 -33.14 13.86 51.36
N GLN A 7 -34.45 14.15 51.30
CA GLN A 7 -35.48 13.26 51.88
C GLN A 7 -35.72 11.98 51.04
N GLN A 8 -35.23 11.93 49.84
CA GLN A 8 -35.42 10.78 48.95
C GLN A 8 -34.38 9.67 49.18
N TYR A 9 -33.28 9.98 49.90
CA TYR A 9 -32.19 9.01 50.15
C TYR A 9 -32.30 8.33 51.54
N ASP A 10 -33.07 8.87 52.46
CA ASP A 10 -33.12 8.38 53.87
C ASP A 10 -34.39 7.61 54.22
N ASN A 11 -35.21 7.20 53.23
CA ASN A 11 -36.44 6.45 53.52
C ASN A 11 -36.26 4.98 53.07
N PRO A 12 -36.01 4.04 54.01
CA PRO A 12 -35.97 2.63 53.69
C PRO A 12 -37.39 2.14 53.39
N GLN A 13 -37.66 1.85 52.14
CA GLN A 13 -38.89 1.21 51.69
C GLN A 13 -39.04 -0.16 52.39
N PRO A 14 -40.26 -0.53 52.81
CA PRO A 14 -40.51 -1.79 53.52
C PRO A 14 -40.22 -2.97 52.57
N ARG A 15 -39.54 -3.97 53.10
CA ARG A 15 -39.34 -5.26 52.46
C ARG A 15 -40.70 -5.89 52.13
N ALA A 16 -41.09 -5.88 50.90
CA ALA A 16 -42.11 -6.78 50.40
C ALA A 16 -41.42 -8.17 50.32
N ASP A 17 -41.88 -9.08 51.14
CA ASP A 17 -41.57 -10.50 51.07
C ASP A 17 -42.14 -11.04 49.76
N PHE A 18 -41.36 -10.94 48.69
CA PHE A 18 -41.62 -11.63 47.46
C PHE A 18 -41.07 -13.06 47.60
N ASN A 19 -41.91 -13.95 48.08
CA ASN A 19 -41.74 -15.38 47.95
C ASN A 19 -41.95 -15.72 46.45
N MET A 20 -40.91 -15.46 45.63
CA MET A 20 -40.93 -15.69 44.22
C MET A 20 -40.35 -17.08 43.98
N ASN A 21 -41.29 -18.00 43.68
CA ASN A 21 -41.00 -19.36 43.26
C ASN A 21 -39.99 -19.30 42.07
N SER A 22 -38.84 -19.96 42.22
CA SER A 22 -37.70 -19.91 41.31
C SER A 22 -38.02 -20.28 39.84
N GLN A 23 -39.20 -20.80 39.58
CA GLN A 23 -39.65 -21.15 38.23
C GLN A 23 -40.13 -19.95 37.44
N ASN A 24 -40.69 -18.90 38.04
CA ASN A 24 -41.17 -17.72 37.29
C ASN A 24 -40.07 -16.71 36.93
N MET A 25 -38.94 -16.75 37.60
CA MET A 25 -37.83 -15.84 37.28
C MET A 25 -37.09 -16.24 36.02
N ASN A 26 -37.01 -17.54 35.73
CA ASN A 26 -36.43 -18.03 34.48
C ASN A 26 -37.32 -17.72 33.26
N ASP A 27 -38.65 -17.74 33.43
CA ASP A 27 -39.58 -17.43 32.37
C ASP A 27 -39.62 -15.92 32.04
N ILE A 28 -39.53 -15.06 33.04
CA ILE A 28 -39.45 -13.61 32.87
C ILE A 28 -38.10 -13.20 32.27
N PHE A 29 -37.01 -13.87 32.71
CA PHE A 29 -35.68 -13.62 32.17
C PHE A 29 -35.57 -14.13 30.73
N SER A 30 -36.17 -15.29 30.43
CA SER A 30 -36.22 -15.81 29.06
C SER A 30 -37.13 -14.97 28.15
N GLN A 31 -38.18 -14.35 28.68
CA GLN A 31 -39.11 -13.48 27.91
C GLN A 31 -38.51 -12.08 27.67
N PHE A 32 -37.72 -11.54 28.62
CA PHE A 32 -37.07 -10.23 28.48
C PHE A 32 -35.69 -10.29 27.80
N PHE A 33 -34.90 -11.34 28.05
CA PHE A 33 -33.58 -11.52 27.45
C PHE A 33 -33.52 -12.59 26.37
N GLY A 34 -34.48 -13.51 26.33
CA GLY A 34 -34.57 -14.56 25.30
C GLY A 34 -35.23 -14.12 24.00
N GLY A 35 -35.93 -12.98 23.98
CA GLY A 35 -36.60 -12.47 22.77
C GLY A 35 -35.71 -11.76 21.76
N GLY A 36 -34.44 -11.60 22.07
CA GLY A 36 -33.45 -10.97 21.22
C GLY A 36 -32.43 -11.94 20.64
N MET A 37 -32.77 -13.20 20.35
CA MET A 37 -32.01 -13.95 19.38
C MET A 37 -32.18 -13.25 18.04
N GLN A 38 -31.34 -12.24 17.79
CA GLN A 38 -30.94 -11.90 16.41
C GLN A 38 -30.62 -13.24 15.77
N GLN A 39 -31.54 -13.77 14.97
CA GLN A 39 -31.20 -14.81 14.02
C GLN A 39 -29.99 -14.25 13.28
N ARG A 40 -28.78 -14.67 13.69
CA ARG A 40 -27.56 -14.41 12.92
C ARG A 40 -27.89 -15.01 11.57
N MET A 41 -28.26 -14.13 10.62
CA MET A 41 -28.58 -14.54 9.26
C MET A 41 -27.42 -15.45 8.84
N ARG A 42 -27.74 -16.73 8.63
CA ARG A 42 -26.73 -17.67 8.14
C ARG A 42 -26.20 -17.09 6.85
N ARG A 43 -24.92 -16.83 6.82
CA ARG A 43 -24.24 -16.28 5.65
C ARG A 43 -23.19 -17.28 5.19
N ASN A 44 -23.09 -17.45 3.89
CA ASN A 44 -22.04 -18.25 3.29
C ASN A 44 -20.67 -17.61 3.50
N ARG A 45 -19.61 -18.40 3.40
CA ARG A 45 -18.24 -17.98 3.63
C ARG A 45 -17.73 -17.08 2.48
N ASP A 46 -16.86 -16.16 2.83
CA ASP A 46 -16.14 -15.39 1.84
C ASP A 46 -15.02 -16.25 1.22
N VAL A 47 -14.75 -16.03 -0.06
CA VAL A 47 -13.65 -16.65 -0.79
C VAL A 47 -12.55 -15.61 -0.97
N THR A 48 -11.28 -15.99 -0.83
CA THR A 48 -10.15 -15.10 -1.04
C THR A 48 -9.29 -15.61 -2.18
N ILE A 49 -8.95 -14.72 -3.10
CA ILE A 49 -8.00 -14.98 -4.18
C ILE A 49 -6.87 -13.95 -4.16
N ASN A 50 -5.70 -14.35 -4.68
CA ASN A 50 -4.56 -13.44 -4.84
C ASN A 50 -4.41 -13.07 -6.32
N VAL A 51 -4.29 -11.79 -6.61
CA VAL A 51 -4.00 -11.26 -7.95
C VAL A 51 -2.65 -10.58 -7.90
N ARG A 52 -1.75 -10.97 -8.79
CA ARG A 52 -0.43 -10.35 -8.94
C ARG A 52 -0.48 -9.29 -10.04
N VAL A 53 0.13 -8.15 -9.77
CA VAL A 53 0.21 -7.01 -10.69
C VAL A 53 1.64 -6.49 -10.75
N SER A 54 2.06 -6.06 -11.92
CA SER A 54 3.34 -5.38 -12.12
C SER A 54 3.27 -3.90 -11.68
N LEU A 55 4.40 -3.22 -11.56
CA LEU A 55 4.42 -1.76 -11.35
C LEU A 55 3.79 -1.00 -12.52
N GLN A 56 3.91 -1.52 -13.75
CA GLN A 56 3.24 -0.95 -14.93
C GLN A 56 1.72 -1.03 -14.79
N ASP A 57 1.19 -2.18 -14.32
CA ASP A 57 -0.24 -2.34 -14.05
C ASP A 57 -0.71 -1.38 -12.95
N VAL A 58 0.14 -1.11 -11.93
CA VAL A 58 -0.15 -0.10 -10.90
C VAL A 58 -0.20 1.31 -11.49
N MET A 59 0.62 1.61 -12.49
CA MET A 59 0.62 2.92 -13.14
C MET A 59 -0.67 3.17 -13.90
N THR A 60 -1.14 2.21 -14.67
CA THR A 60 -2.26 2.37 -15.61
C THR A 60 -3.60 1.88 -15.07
N GLY A 61 -3.57 1.02 -14.05
CA GLY A 61 -4.70 0.17 -13.69
C GLY A 61 -4.79 -1.04 -14.62
N LYS A 62 -5.57 -2.06 -14.21
CA LYS A 62 -5.71 -3.30 -14.97
C LYS A 62 -7.06 -3.95 -14.73
N ASP A 63 -7.70 -4.40 -15.79
CA ASP A 63 -8.87 -5.27 -15.70
C ASP A 63 -8.41 -6.74 -15.84
N VAL A 64 -8.73 -7.55 -14.84
CA VAL A 64 -8.33 -8.96 -14.77
C VAL A 64 -9.57 -9.84 -14.71
N VAL A 65 -9.60 -10.86 -15.58
CA VAL A 65 -10.62 -11.93 -15.51
C VAL A 65 -10.07 -13.02 -14.58
N GLY A 66 -10.55 -13.02 -13.33
CA GLY A 66 -10.16 -14.00 -12.31
C GLY A 66 -11.05 -15.25 -12.38
N LYS A 67 -10.45 -16.43 -12.60
CA LYS A 67 -11.10 -17.72 -12.39
C LYS A 67 -10.80 -18.20 -10.98
N TYR A 68 -11.82 -18.63 -10.25
CA TYR A 68 -11.67 -19.14 -8.89
C TYR A 68 -12.67 -20.25 -8.63
N ARG A 69 -12.34 -21.10 -7.65
CA ARG A 69 -13.19 -22.22 -7.25
C ARG A 69 -13.83 -21.94 -5.91
N LEU A 70 -15.14 -22.15 -5.86
CA LEU A 70 -15.91 -22.12 -4.63
C LEU A 70 -15.66 -23.40 -3.81
N ASN A 71 -15.95 -23.37 -2.51
CA ASN A 71 -15.87 -24.56 -1.67
C ASN A 71 -16.92 -25.63 -2.07
N SER A 72 -17.97 -25.26 -2.78
CA SER A 72 -18.91 -26.18 -3.45
C SER A 72 -18.27 -26.97 -4.60
N GLY A 73 -17.04 -26.67 -5.00
CA GLY A 73 -16.33 -27.24 -6.15
C GLY A 73 -16.65 -26.56 -7.49
N ARG A 74 -17.62 -25.64 -7.54
CA ARG A 74 -18.00 -24.91 -8.75
C ARG A 74 -16.91 -23.86 -9.09
N GLU A 75 -16.58 -23.77 -10.37
CA GLU A 75 -15.68 -22.71 -10.87
C GLU A 75 -16.51 -21.50 -11.28
N GLU A 76 -16.03 -20.33 -10.89
CA GLU A 76 -16.61 -19.04 -11.27
C GLU A 76 -15.59 -18.12 -11.87
N VAL A 77 -16.09 -17.13 -12.60
CA VAL A 77 -15.30 -16.10 -13.27
C VAL A 77 -15.78 -14.74 -12.81
N ALA A 78 -14.87 -13.89 -12.37
CA ALA A 78 -15.18 -12.51 -12.02
C ALA A 78 -14.29 -11.53 -12.78
N ASN A 79 -14.88 -10.42 -13.22
CA ASN A 79 -14.14 -9.29 -13.75
C ASN A 79 -13.69 -8.43 -12.57
N ILE A 80 -12.37 -8.37 -12.37
CA ILE A 80 -11.72 -7.67 -11.27
C ILE A 80 -11.06 -6.43 -11.83
N LYS A 81 -11.56 -5.26 -11.45
CA LYS A 81 -10.99 -3.99 -11.86
C LYS A 81 -9.99 -3.52 -10.80
N ILE A 82 -8.71 -3.50 -11.15
CA ILE A 82 -7.64 -3.02 -10.29
C ILE A 82 -7.37 -1.55 -10.65
N PRO A 83 -7.60 -0.63 -9.69
CA PRO A 83 -7.41 0.80 -9.94
C PRO A 83 -5.93 1.15 -10.06
N ALA A 84 -5.62 2.20 -10.82
CA ALA A 84 -4.29 2.78 -10.84
C ALA A 84 -3.90 3.27 -9.44
N GLY A 85 -2.62 3.10 -9.07
CA GLY A 85 -2.11 3.47 -7.75
C GLY A 85 -2.39 2.45 -6.64
N VAL A 86 -2.99 1.29 -6.96
CA VAL A 86 -3.31 0.26 -5.97
C VAL A 86 -2.12 -0.03 -5.06
N GLU A 87 -2.36 -0.15 -3.75
CA GLU A 87 -1.32 -0.47 -2.78
C GLU A 87 -1.06 -1.98 -2.72
N ASP A 88 0.17 -2.34 -2.35
CA ASP A 88 0.52 -3.74 -2.10
C ASP A 88 -0.27 -4.28 -0.90
N ASN A 89 -0.72 -5.53 -1.01
CA ASN A 89 -1.58 -6.20 -0.03
C ASN A 89 -2.98 -5.59 0.18
N LEU A 90 -3.41 -4.65 -0.67
CA LEU A 90 -4.78 -4.16 -0.63
C LEU A 90 -5.76 -5.30 -0.87
N VAL A 91 -6.81 -5.35 -0.04
CA VAL A 91 -7.91 -6.31 -0.20
C VAL A 91 -9.15 -5.58 -0.71
N MET A 92 -9.59 -5.94 -1.91
CA MET A 92 -10.83 -5.43 -2.51
C MET A 92 -11.94 -6.47 -2.33
N GLN A 93 -13.12 -6.04 -1.91
CA GLN A 93 -14.26 -6.92 -1.67
C GLN A 93 -15.32 -6.78 -2.75
N TYR A 94 -15.67 -7.89 -3.37
CA TYR A 94 -16.76 -8.02 -4.34
C TYR A 94 -17.92 -8.77 -3.70
N ARG A 95 -19.03 -8.07 -3.46
CA ARG A 95 -20.18 -8.62 -2.75
C ARG A 95 -20.90 -9.70 -3.56
N GLY A 96 -21.30 -10.77 -2.87
CA GLY A 96 -22.11 -11.83 -3.45
C GLY A 96 -21.39 -12.72 -4.47
N LEU A 97 -20.05 -12.67 -4.52
CA LEU A 97 -19.22 -13.52 -5.38
C LEU A 97 -18.44 -14.59 -4.59
N GLY A 98 -18.74 -14.76 -3.30
CA GLY A 98 -18.18 -15.83 -2.48
C GLY A 98 -19.00 -17.13 -2.55
N ASP A 99 -18.88 -17.98 -1.53
CA ASP A 99 -19.55 -19.28 -1.45
C ASP A 99 -21.06 -19.18 -1.41
N ASP A 100 -21.72 -20.28 -1.81
CA ASP A 100 -23.17 -20.46 -1.87
C ASP A 100 -23.63 -21.84 -1.36
N ILE A 101 -22.83 -22.46 -0.48
CA ILE A 101 -23.06 -23.84 0.00
C ILE A 101 -24.35 -23.96 0.84
N ILE A 102 -24.66 -22.93 1.65
CA ILE A 102 -25.83 -22.94 2.53
C ILE A 102 -27.04 -22.46 1.74
N PRO A 103 -28.05 -23.36 1.47
CA PRO A 103 -29.27 -22.94 0.75
C PRO A 103 -30.02 -21.85 1.51
N ASN A 104 -30.61 -20.92 0.78
CA ASN A 104 -31.40 -19.78 1.32
C ASN A 104 -30.61 -18.83 2.25
N ALA A 105 -29.28 -18.98 2.36
CA ALA A 105 -28.43 -18.03 3.06
C ALA A 105 -27.83 -17.02 2.08
N GLN A 106 -27.54 -15.82 2.58
CA GLN A 106 -26.84 -14.80 1.79
C GLN A 106 -25.50 -15.37 1.31
N ARG A 107 -25.20 -15.17 0.04
CA ARG A 107 -23.94 -15.55 -0.57
C ARG A 107 -22.78 -14.79 0.08
N GLY A 108 -21.62 -15.44 0.20
CA GLY A 108 -20.38 -14.81 0.70
C GLY A 108 -19.84 -13.77 -0.28
N ASN A 109 -18.75 -13.12 0.10
CA ASN A 109 -18.05 -12.17 -0.77
C ASN A 109 -16.80 -12.81 -1.37
N LEU A 110 -16.32 -12.25 -2.48
CA LEU A 110 -15.01 -12.52 -3.01
C LEU A 110 -14.04 -11.41 -2.53
N ASN A 111 -13.05 -11.79 -1.78
CA ASN A 111 -11.97 -10.92 -1.33
C ASN A 111 -10.78 -11.10 -2.28
N VAL A 112 -10.40 -10.05 -2.97
CA VAL A 112 -9.28 -10.04 -3.91
C VAL A 112 -8.11 -9.34 -3.24
N LYS A 113 -7.10 -10.11 -2.86
CA LYS A 113 -5.84 -9.57 -2.33
C LYS A 113 -4.90 -9.27 -3.50
N VAL A 114 -4.52 -7.98 -3.64
CA VAL A 114 -3.58 -7.55 -4.66
C VAL A 114 -2.15 -7.69 -4.13
N THR A 115 -1.27 -8.30 -4.91
CA THR A 115 0.15 -8.39 -4.61
C THR A 115 0.93 -7.71 -5.72
N VAL A 116 1.69 -6.66 -5.39
CA VAL A 116 2.51 -5.93 -6.35
C VAL A 116 3.87 -6.63 -6.49
N GLU A 117 4.21 -7.01 -7.72
CA GLU A 117 5.48 -7.67 -8.02
C GLU A 117 6.65 -6.68 -7.94
N LYS A 118 7.79 -7.19 -7.48
CA LYS A 118 9.04 -6.39 -7.46
C LYS A 118 9.51 -6.14 -8.89
N HIS A 119 9.93 -4.90 -9.17
CA HIS A 119 10.51 -4.54 -10.44
C HIS A 119 12.05 -4.59 -10.36
N PRO A 120 12.76 -5.06 -11.42
CA PRO A 120 14.22 -5.18 -11.38
C PRO A 120 14.96 -3.85 -11.22
N THR A 121 14.40 -2.77 -11.76
CA THR A 121 15.06 -1.45 -11.81
C THR A 121 14.47 -0.45 -10.84
N PHE A 122 13.15 -0.50 -10.63
CA PHE A 122 12.43 0.50 -9.84
C PHE A 122 11.98 -0.08 -8.50
N VAL A 123 12.21 0.69 -7.44
CA VAL A 123 11.71 0.40 -6.09
C VAL A 123 10.58 1.38 -5.79
N ARG A 124 9.41 0.87 -5.42
CA ARG A 124 8.26 1.68 -5.05
C ARG A 124 8.43 2.25 -3.64
N ASP A 125 8.12 3.53 -3.49
CA ASP A 125 8.01 4.23 -2.21
C ASP A 125 6.70 5.04 -2.21
N ARG A 126 5.60 4.42 -1.78
CA ARG A 126 4.22 4.94 -1.89
C ARG A 126 3.85 5.27 -3.35
N SER A 127 3.64 6.55 -3.67
CA SER A 127 3.44 7.06 -5.03
C SER A 127 4.73 7.42 -5.74
N HIS A 128 5.88 7.33 -5.08
CA HIS A 128 7.17 7.61 -5.71
C HIS A 128 7.85 6.34 -6.19
N LEU A 129 8.74 6.51 -7.15
CA LEU A 129 9.65 5.48 -7.61
C LEU A 129 11.09 5.88 -7.29
N ARG A 130 11.94 4.90 -6.99
CA ARG A 130 13.38 5.09 -6.82
C ARG A 130 14.10 4.20 -7.81
N THR A 131 15.14 4.73 -8.43
CA THR A 131 16.06 3.97 -9.28
C THR A 131 17.49 4.48 -9.10
N LYS A 132 18.46 3.72 -9.60
CA LYS A 132 19.88 4.07 -9.54
C LYS A 132 20.41 4.26 -10.94
N CYS A 133 21.27 5.25 -11.10
CA CYS A 133 21.97 5.49 -12.35
C CYS A 133 23.48 5.54 -12.09
N SER A 134 24.22 4.76 -12.86
CA SER A 134 25.70 4.74 -12.79
C SER A 134 26.24 5.72 -13.80
N ILE A 135 27.05 6.70 -13.35
CA ILE A 135 27.62 7.77 -14.17
C ILE A 135 29.12 7.79 -13.90
N ASN A 136 29.90 8.02 -14.95
CA ASN A 136 31.34 8.18 -14.83
C ASN A 136 31.67 9.38 -13.94
N VAL A 137 32.61 9.23 -13.01
CA VAL A 137 32.97 10.33 -12.10
C VAL A 137 33.52 11.57 -12.84
N LEU A 138 34.13 11.43 -14.00
CA LEU A 138 34.56 12.54 -14.82
C LEU A 138 33.37 13.32 -15.38
N GLU A 139 32.30 12.64 -15.76
CA GLU A 139 31.07 13.28 -16.19
C GLU A 139 30.35 13.98 -15.02
N LEU A 140 30.47 13.45 -13.80
CA LEU A 140 29.95 14.12 -12.59
C LEU A 140 30.71 15.41 -12.28
N ILE A 141 32.02 15.44 -12.54
CA ILE A 141 32.85 16.63 -12.37
C ILE A 141 32.46 17.70 -13.41
N LEU A 142 32.34 17.29 -14.67
CA LEU A 142 32.13 18.21 -15.80
C LEU A 142 30.66 18.62 -16.00
N GLY A 143 29.74 17.81 -15.46
CA GLY A 143 28.33 17.86 -15.80
C GLY A 143 28.03 17.10 -17.10
N THR A 144 26.86 16.51 -17.18
CA THR A 144 26.44 15.72 -18.35
C THR A 144 24.92 15.73 -18.49
N GLU A 145 24.45 15.29 -19.64
CA GLU A 145 23.03 15.01 -19.86
C GLU A 145 22.87 13.51 -20.13
N ILE A 146 22.00 12.88 -19.38
CA ILE A 146 21.72 11.44 -19.52
C ILE A 146 20.29 11.22 -19.98
N ILE A 147 20.05 10.08 -20.60
CA ILE A 147 18.71 9.61 -20.96
C ILE A 147 18.41 8.39 -20.12
N ILE A 148 17.32 8.43 -19.38
CA ILE A 148 16.82 7.28 -18.63
C ILE A 148 15.45 6.88 -19.16
N ASN A 149 15.11 5.61 -19.05
CA ASN A 149 13.75 5.15 -19.34
C ASN A 149 12.92 5.22 -18.05
N ASN A 150 11.74 5.82 -18.12
CA ASN A 150 10.78 5.76 -17.02
C ASN A 150 10.11 4.36 -16.94
N LEU A 151 9.16 4.18 -16.02
CA LEU A 151 8.48 2.90 -15.83
C LEU A 151 7.70 2.40 -17.07
N LEU A 152 7.23 3.31 -17.92
CA LEU A 152 6.52 3.01 -19.15
C LEU A 152 7.46 2.82 -20.35
N GLY A 153 8.77 2.96 -20.16
CA GLY A 153 9.77 2.85 -21.22
C GLY A 153 9.99 4.14 -22.02
N GLU A 154 9.37 5.26 -21.62
CA GLU A 154 9.57 6.55 -22.27
C GLU A 154 10.91 7.15 -21.87
N GLN A 155 11.59 7.77 -22.82
CA GLN A 155 12.87 8.41 -22.60
C GLN A 155 12.72 9.77 -21.91
N VAL A 156 13.42 9.93 -20.79
CA VAL A 156 13.47 11.17 -20.03
C VAL A 156 14.91 11.69 -20.00
N LYS A 157 15.11 12.92 -20.49
CA LYS A 157 16.41 13.59 -20.43
C LYS A 157 16.60 14.22 -19.05
N VAL A 158 17.74 13.94 -18.44
CA VAL A 158 18.08 14.45 -17.10
C VAL A 158 19.42 15.13 -17.17
N LYS A 159 19.47 16.41 -16.84
CA LYS A 159 20.69 17.21 -16.77
C LYS A 159 21.35 17.02 -15.41
N ILE A 160 22.58 16.55 -15.40
CA ILE A 160 23.41 16.38 -14.22
C ILE A 160 24.34 17.58 -14.12
N PRO A 161 24.20 18.44 -13.09
CA PRO A 161 25.08 19.59 -12.91
C PRO A 161 26.54 19.19 -12.69
N ALA A 162 27.47 20.04 -13.12
CA ALA A 162 28.88 19.86 -12.80
C ALA A 162 29.10 19.87 -11.29
N GLY A 163 30.01 19.02 -10.81
CA GLY A 163 30.32 18.87 -9.39
C GLY A 163 29.26 18.09 -8.60
N THR A 164 28.40 17.32 -9.26
CA THR A 164 27.42 16.46 -8.60
C THR A 164 28.14 15.31 -7.85
N ASN A 165 27.88 15.19 -6.55
CA ASN A 165 28.49 14.14 -5.73
C ASN A 165 27.79 12.77 -5.98
N PRO A 166 28.55 11.67 -5.97
CA PRO A 166 27.97 10.32 -5.85
C PRO A 166 27.09 10.22 -4.60
N GLY A 167 25.94 9.55 -4.72
CA GLY A 167 24.91 9.46 -3.67
C GLY A 167 23.86 10.59 -3.71
N THR A 168 24.05 11.61 -4.56
CA THR A 168 23.03 12.64 -4.76
C THR A 168 21.74 12.02 -5.29
N ILE A 169 20.61 12.43 -4.73
CA ILE A 169 19.28 12.00 -5.17
C ILE A 169 18.63 13.15 -5.93
N MET A 170 18.35 12.93 -7.19
CA MET A 170 17.64 13.89 -8.05
C MET A 170 16.18 13.52 -8.14
N SER A 171 15.28 14.51 -8.10
CA SER A 171 13.85 14.32 -8.21
C SER A 171 13.35 14.71 -9.60
N ILE A 172 12.68 13.78 -10.26
CA ILE A 172 12.05 14.00 -11.56
C ILE A 172 10.54 13.99 -11.33
N ALA A 173 9.94 15.16 -11.42
CA ALA A 173 8.53 15.34 -11.11
C ALA A 173 7.61 14.63 -12.11
N GLY A 174 6.53 14.02 -11.61
CA GLY A 174 5.50 13.39 -12.45
C GLY A 174 5.89 12.05 -13.07
N HIS A 175 7.04 11.47 -12.71
CA HIS A 175 7.50 10.17 -13.23
C HIS A 175 7.43 9.04 -12.18
N GLY A 176 6.68 9.25 -11.10
CA GLY A 176 6.32 8.23 -10.10
C GLY A 176 5.06 7.47 -10.47
N LEU A 177 4.36 6.94 -9.46
CA LEU A 177 3.07 6.25 -9.60
C LEU A 177 1.92 7.18 -9.24
N PRO A 178 0.71 6.95 -9.76
CA PRO A 178 -0.47 7.66 -9.29
C PRO A 178 -0.78 7.25 -7.84
N ASP A 179 -1.25 8.19 -7.06
CA ASP A 179 -1.84 7.94 -5.75
C ASP A 179 -3.32 7.57 -5.93
N MET A 180 -3.76 6.47 -5.34
CA MET A 180 -5.10 5.94 -5.51
C MET A 180 -6.20 6.90 -5.03
N ASN A 181 -5.93 7.71 -3.99
CA ASN A 181 -6.91 8.59 -3.37
C ASN A 181 -6.91 9.98 -4.02
N THR A 182 -5.72 10.57 -4.22
CA THR A 182 -5.59 11.93 -4.74
C THR A 182 -5.44 11.99 -6.25
N ARG A 183 -5.16 10.87 -6.91
CA ARG A 183 -4.83 10.73 -8.34
C ARG A 183 -3.61 11.54 -8.78
N ARG A 184 -2.87 12.14 -7.87
CA ARG A 184 -1.63 12.84 -8.18
C ARG A 184 -0.54 11.84 -8.49
N VAL A 185 0.27 12.13 -9.50
CA VAL A 185 1.43 11.31 -9.85
C VAL A 185 2.61 11.77 -9.00
N GLY A 186 3.29 10.80 -8.39
CA GLY A 186 4.49 11.03 -7.61
C GLY A 186 5.71 11.35 -8.46
N ASN A 187 6.88 11.33 -7.85
CA ASN A 187 8.16 11.62 -8.50
C ASN A 187 8.98 10.35 -8.69
N LEU A 188 9.88 10.38 -9.65
CA LEU A 188 10.97 9.42 -9.76
C LEU A 188 12.21 10.01 -9.08
N TYR A 189 12.74 9.33 -8.09
CA TYR A 189 14.00 9.65 -7.43
C TYR A 189 15.13 8.84 -8.05
N LEU A 190 16.11 9.54 -8.60
CA LEU A 190 17.28 9.00 -9.26
C LEU A 190 18.50 9.15 -8.32
N GLU A 191 18.98 8.04 -7.77
CA GLU A 191 20.21 7.99 -6.99
C GLU A 191 21.40 7.88 -7.93
N ILE A 192 22.28 8.88 -7.91
CA ILE A 192 23.48 8.93 -8.73
C ILE A 192 24.58 8.06 -8.10
N LYS A 193 25.05 7.08 -8.84
CA LYS A 193 26.22 6.28 -8.49
C LYS A 193 27.41 6.71 -9.34
N GLY A 194 28.48 7.15 -8.70
CA GLY A 194 29.75 7.41 -9.39
C GLY A 194 30.47 6.09 -9.70
N VAL A 195 30.83 5.93 -10.94
CA VAL A 195 31.69 4.81 -11.42
C VAL A 195 33.03 5.39 -11.84
N THR A 196 34.10 4.90 -11.23
CA THR A 196 35.45 5.30 -11.62
C THR A 196 35.87 4.50 -12.86
N PRO A 197 36.18 5.15 -13.99
CA PRO A 197 36.70 4.46 -15.15
C PRO A 197 38.10 3.96 -14.89
N LYS A 198 38.44 2.85 -15.53
CA LYS A 198 39.83 2.45 -15.62
C LYS A 198 40.50 3.34 -16.67
N ILE A 199 41.54 4.06 -16.27
CA ILE A 199 42.30 4.95 -17.15
C ILE A 199 43.61 4.26 -17.45
N ASP A 200 43.84 3.89 -18.69
CA ASP A 200 45.07 3.25 -19.17
C ASP A 200 45.99 4.26 -19.92
N ASP A 201 45.48 5.49 -20.14
CA ASP A 201 46.23 6.59 -20.78
C ASP A 201 47.14 7.29 -19.74
N TRP A 202 48.45 7.17 -19.97
CA TRP A 202 49.47 7.71 -19.06
C TRP A 202 49.49 9.24 -18.99
N ASP A 203 49.26 9.92 -20.12
CA ASP A 203 49.21 11.38 -20.16
C ASP A 203 48.00 11.92 -19.38
N LEU A 204 46.88 11.20 -19.45
CA LEU A 204 45.67 11.56 -18.68
C LEU A 204 45.91 11.33 -17.17
N ILE A 205 46.60 10.26 -16.80
CA ILE A 205 46.94 9.96 -15.40
C ILE A 205 47.84 11.07 -14.83
N GLU A 206 48.81 11.55 -15.60
CA GLU A 206 49.72 12.61 -15.17
C GLU A 206 48.96 13.93 -14.97
N LYS A 207 48.07 14.31 -15.91
CA LYS A 207 47.23 15.48 -15.75
C LYS A 207 46.31 15.40 -14.53
N VAL A 208 45.73 14.24 -14.25
CA VAL A 208 44.88 14.03 -13.05
C VAL A 208 45.72 14.19 -11.77
N LYS A 209 46.96 13.75 -11.75
CA LYS A 209 47.88 13.97 -10.62
C LYS A 209 48.17 15.46 -10.41
N GLU A 210 48.52 16.18 -11.48
CA GLU A 210 48.73 17.63 -11.42
C GLU A 210 47.51 18.39 -10.87
N ILE A 211 46.32 18.05 -11.32
CA ILE A 211 45.08 18.64 -10.81
C ILE A 211 44.87 18.33 -9.34
N LYS A 212 45.10 17.08 -8.92
CA LYS A 212 45.02 16.65 -7.51
C LYS A 212 45.97 17.46 -6.63
N ASP A 213 47.22 17.60 -7.04
CA ASP A 213 48.28 18.26 -6.27
C ASP A 213 48.11 19.80 -6.26
N GLY A 214 47.51 20.38 -7.34
CA GLY A 214 47.20 21.81 -7.46
C GLY A 214 45.88 22.26 -6.88
N THR A 215 44.99 21.33 -6.57
CA THR A 215 43.64 21.65 -6.06
C THR A 215 43.55 21.40 -4.55
N SER A 216 43.48 22.48 -3.75
CA SER A 216 43.02 22.34 -2.36
C SER A 216 41.58 21.91 -2.33
N ILE A 217 41.33 20.63 -2.09
CA ILE A 217 39.98 20.09 -1.93
C ILE A 217 39.40 20.66 -0.64
N SER A 218 38.64 21.75 -0.75
CA SER A 218 37.82 22.24 0.35
C SER A 218 36.74 21.20 0.64
N THR A 219 36.99 20.37 1.63
CA THR A 219 35.97 19.46 2.17
C THR A 219 34.92 20.32 2.87
N ARG A 220 33.87 20.73 2.16
CA ARG A 220 32.67 21.27 2.83
C ARG A 220 32.02 20.09 3.55
N ARG A 221 32.03 20.13 4.90
CA ARG A 221 31.25 19.29 5.78
C ARG A 221 29.76 19.62 5.70
#